data_0e8b572a07477e4fcda21418d0ae6d52
#
_entry.id   0e8b572a07477e4fcda21418d0ae6d52
#
_cell.length_a   1.000
_cell.length_b   1.000
_cell.length_c   1.000
_cell.angle_alpha   90.00
_cell.angle_beta   90.00
_cell.angle_gamma   90.00
#
_symmetry.space_group_name_H-M   'P 1'
#
loop_
_entity.id
_entity.type
_entity.pdbx_description
1 polymer ?
#
loop_
_entity_poly.entity_id
_entity_poly.type
_entity_poly.pdbx_seq_one_letter_code
_entity_poly.pdbx_strand_id
1 'polypeptide(L)'
;MPISPGALGRPKRCARLPGVLSQELCRELTALYPQDAHFRSRIVMAKHGFGRGEYRYFAYPLPPPVAEARSLMYARLAPVANRWNALLGLAARYPAEHEAYLAECHRAGQRRPTPLLLRYETGDYNCLHQDLYGERVFPLQVAFLLSAPERDFTGGEFVLTEQRPQMQSRPEVVPLQQGDAVVFAVHHRPVAGMKGYYRVNLRHGVSRIRTGQRHTLGVIFHDAL
;
A
#
# COMPACT_ATOMS: atom_id res chain seq x y z
N MET A 1 7.42 12.81 -12.94
CA MET A 1 8.84 12.98 -12.55
C MET A 1 9.50 11.63 -12.48
N PRO A 2 10.71 11.42 -13.03
CA PRO A 2 11.40 10.14 -12.89
C PRO A 2 11.78 9.91 -11.42
N ILE A 3 11.46 8.74 -10.89
CA ILE A 3 12.01 8.28 -9.62
C ILE A 3 13.50 8.04 -9.88
N SER A 4 14.35 8.91 -9.35
CA SER A 4 15.79 8.79 -9.53
C SER A 4 16.27 7.43 -8.98
N PRO A 5 17.03 6.62 -9.76
CA PRO A 5 17.59 5.36 -9.30
C PRO A 5 18.44 5.48 -8.01
N GLY A 6 18.95 6.68 -7.73
CA GLY A 6 19.74 6.97 -6.52
C GLY A 6 18.93 7.06 -5.23
N ALA A 7 17.60 7.23 -5.27
CA ALA A 7 16.76 7.23 -4.07
C ALA A 7 16.63 5.84 -3.42
N LEU A 8 17.04 4.78 -4.11
CA LEU A 8 17.04 3.39 -3.65
C LEU A 8 18.43 2.90 -3.16
N GLY A 9 19.37 3.79 -2.90
CA GLY A 9 20.79 3.53 -2.66
C GLY A 9 21.21 2.82 -1.37
N ARG A 10 20.34 2.58 -0.43
CA ARG A 10 20.40 1.55 0.64
C ARG A 10 19.00 0.98 0.75
N PRO A 11 18.80 -0.30 1.05
CA PRO A 11 17.46 -0.88 1.11
C PRO A 11 16.66 -0.20 2.25
N LYS A 12 16.04 0.94 1.93
CA LYS A 12 15.10 1.61 2.81
C LYS A 12 13.89 0.70 3.01
N ARG A 13 13.24 0.75 4.17
CA ARG A 13 12.04 -0.03 4.47
C ARG A 13 10.85 0.39 3.61
N CYS A 14 10.83 1.66 3.25
CA CYS A 14 9.84 2.28 2.37
C CYS A 14 10.45 3.42 1.56
N ALA A 15 9.71 3.89 0.57
CA ALA A 15 10.03 5.11 -0.16
C ALA A 15 8.86 6.08 -0.05
N ARG A 16 9.08 7.26 0.53
CA ARG A 16 8.13 8.36 0.48
C ARG A 16 8.29 9.11 -0.84
N LEU A 17 7.20 9.35 -1.51
CA LEU A 17 7.10 10.13 -2.74
C LEU A 17 6.25 11.38 -2.43
N PRO A 18 6.88 12.54 -2.26
CA PRO A 18 6.16 13.75 -1.85
C PRO A 18 5.33 14.33 -3.00
N GLY A 19 4.10 14.79 -2.68
CA GLY A 19 3.26 15.57 -3.57
C GLY A 19 2.88 14.87 -4.88
N VAL A 20 2.66 13.55 -4.84
CA VAL A 20 2.28 12.76 -6.04
C VAL A 20 0.88 13.11 -6.51
N LEU A 21 -0.04 13.37 -5.58
CA LEU A 21 -1.41 13.81 -5.86
C LEU A 21 -1.57 15.29 -5.53
N SER A 22 -2.28 16.02 -6.38
CA SER A 22 -2.70 17.39 -6.06
C SER A 22 -3.73 17.40 -4.93
N GLN A 23 -3.86 18.52 -4.23
CA GLN A 23 -4.90 18.69 -3.20
C GLN A 23 -6.31 18.52 -3.76
N GLU A 24 -6.52 18.94 -5.02
CA GLU A 24 -7.80 18.79 -5.72
C GLU A 24 -8.13 17.30 -5.92
N LEU A 25 -7.19 16.54 -6.47
CA LEU A 25 -7.36 15.10 -6.67
C LEU A 25 -7.54 14.36 -5.34
N CYS A 26 -6.87 14.77 -4.26
CA CYS A 26 -7.12 14.23 -2.93
C CYS A 26 -8.57 14.46 -2.47
N ARG A 27 -9.14 15.64 -2.73
CA ARG A 27 -10.55 15.95 -2.41
C ARG A 27 -11.51 15.13 -3.27
N GLU A 28 -11.25 15.01 -4.57
CA GLU A 28 -12.06 14.20 -5.49
C GLU A 28 -12.10 12.73 -5.05
N LEU A 29 -10.94 12.14 -4.74
CA LEU A 29 -10.84 10.76 -4.26
C LEU A 29 -11.57 10.57 -2.92
N THR A 30 -11.42 11.51 -1.99
CA THR A 30 -12.12 11.47 -0.70
C THR A 30 -13.64 11.54 -0.89
N ALA A 31 -14.12 12.35 -1.83
CA ALA A 31 -15.54 12.50 -2.14
C ALA A 31 -16.19 11.23 -2.74
N LEU A 32 -15.40 10.27 -3.19
CA LEU A 32 -15.92 8.95 -3.62
C LEU A 32 -16.39 8.11 -2.43
N TYR A 33 -15.86 8.34 -1.21
CA TYR A 33 -16.10 7.46 -0.07
C TYR A 33 -17.59 7.19 0.22
N PRO A 34 -18.50 8.17 0.23
CA PRO A 34 -19.93 7.93 0.48
C PRO A 34 -20.69 7.34 -0.72
N GLN A 35 -20.09 7.19 -1.90
CA GLN A 35 -20.73 6.77 -3.13
C GLN A 35 -20.68 5.25 -3.29
N ASP A 36 -21.66 4.53 -2.77
CA ASP A 36 -21.70 3.06 -2.72
C ASP A 36 -21.47 2.38 -4.06
N ALA A 37 -21.90 3.00 -5.17
CA ALA A 37 -21.77 2.45 -6.53
C ALA A 37 -20.33 2.16 -6.97
N HIS A 38 -19.34 2.82 -6.36
CA HIS A 38 -17.93 2.58 -6.68
C HIS A 38 -17.31 1.39 -5.96
N PHE A 39 -18.01 0.79 -4.98
CA PHE A 39 -17.42 -0.18 -4.09
C PHE A 39 -18.13 -1.54 -4.14
N ARG A 40 -17.32 -2.61 -4.11
CA ARG A 40 -17.81 -3.99 -4.02
C ARG A 40 -18.07 -4.46 -2.59
N SER A 41 -17.45 -3.83 -1.61
CA SER A 41 -17.58 -4.22 -0.21
C SER A 41 -17.14 -3.11 0.74
N ARG A 42 -17.72 -3.11 1.94
CA ARG A 42 -17.35 -2.28 3.07
C ARG A 42 -16.96 -3.17 4.24
N ILE A 43 -15.81 -2.91 4.83
CA ILE A 43 -15.25 -3.66 5.95
C ILE A 43 -15.18 -2.74 7.17
N VAL A 44 -15.84 -3.13 8.26
CA VAL A 44 -15.72 -2.49 9.57
C VAL A 44 -14.66 -3.26 10.35
N MET A 45 -13.50 -2.65 10.57
CA MET A 45 -12.30 -3.30 11.09
C MET A 45 -12.52 -3.97 12.46
N ALA A 46 -13.30 -3.35 13.35
CA ALA A 46 -13.58 -3.87 14.68
C ALA A 46 -14.25 -5.26 14.66
N LYS A 47 -15.01 -5.59 13.60
CA LYS A 47 -15.67 -6.90 13.46
C LYS A 47 -14.70 -8.05 13.13
N HIS A 48 -13.47 -7.71 12.72
CA HIS A 48 -12.47 -8.69 12.26
C HIS A 48 -11.18 -8.66 13.08
N GLY A 49 -11.10 -7.85 14.14
CA GLY A 49 -9.88 -7.70 14.92
C GLY A 49 -8.75 -6.94 14.19
N PHE A 50 -9.06 -6.20 13.13
CA PHE A 50 -8.08 -5.45 12.33
C PHE A 50 -7.73 -4.09 12.92
N GLY A 51 -8.42 -3.65 13.97
CA GLY A 51 -8.34 -2.35 14.61
C GLY A 51 -9.71 -1.69 14.68
N ARG A 52 -9.76 -0.37 14.51
CA ARG A 52 -11.00 0.43 14.45
C ARG A 52 -10.95 1.34 13.23
N GLY A 53 -12.09 1.63 12.66
CA GLY A 53 -12.27 2.34 11.42
C GLY A 53 -12.89 1.44 10.35
N GLU A 54 -12.93 1.93 9.15
CA GLU A 54 -13.52 1.20 8.05
C GLU A 54 -12.78 1.46 6.73
N TYR A 55 -12.92 0.53 5.82
CA TYR A 55 -12.45 0.69 4.46
C TYR A 55 -13.41 0.04 3.46
N ARG A 56 -13.32 0.50 2.21
CA ARG A 56 -14.14 0.05 1.10
C ARG A 56 -13.24 -0.37 -0.05
N TYR A 57 -13.40 -1.61 -0.53
CA TYR A 57 -12.77 -2.05 -1.77
C TYR A 57 -13.54 -1.54 -2.97
N PHE A 58 -12.84 -0.95 -3.93
CA PHE A 58 -13.45 -0.55 -5.19
C PHE A 58 -14.00 -1.75 -5.96
N ALA A 59 -15.04 -1.51 -6.77
CA ALA A 59 -15.55 -2.41 -7.78
C ALA A 59 -14.88 -2.14 -9.13
N TYR A 60 -14.92 -3.08 -10.04
CA TYR A 60 -14.66 -2.82 -11.45
C TYR A 60 -15.92 -2.27 -12.17
N PRO A 61 -15.79 -1.33 -13.12
CA PRO A 61 -14.54 -0.62 -13.47
C PRO A 61 -14.07 0.33 -12.36
N LEU A 62 -12.75 0.40 -12.17
CA LEU A 62 -12.19 1.36 -11.20
C LEU A 62 -12.44 2.80 -11.65
N PRO A 63 -12.66 3.74 -10.73
CA PRO A 63 -12.64 5.17 -11.07
C PRO A 63 -11.34 5.53 -11.81
N PRO A 64 -11.40 6.37 -12.87
CA PRO A 64 -10.24 6.68 -13.70
C PRO A 64 -8.97 7.07 -12.94
N PRO A 65 -9.01 7.97 -11.94
CA PRO A 65 -7.80 8.33 -11.20
C PRO A 65 -7.21 7.16 -10.38
N VAL A 66 -8.04 6.23 -9.89
CA VAL A 66 -7.57 5.04 -9.18
C VAL A 66 -6.92 4.04 -10.14
N ALA A 67 -7.54 3.82 -11.30
CA ALA A 67 -7.01 2.96 -12.36
C ALA A 67 -5.65 3.47 -12.87
N GLU A 68 -5.56 4.77 -13.13
CA GLU A 68 -4.34 5.43 -13.59
C GLU A 68 -3.22 5.33 -12.54
N ALA A 69 -3.49 5.68 -11.29
CA ALA A 69 -2.52 5.58 -10.20
C ALA A 69 -2.01 4.14 -10.05
N ARG A 70 -2.90 3.15 -10.14
CA ARG A 70 -2.56 1.72 -10.05
C ARG A 70 -1.62 1.29 -11.17
N SER A 71 -1.95 1.61 -12.42
CA SER A 71 -1.17 1.21 -13.58
C SER A 71 0.19 1.91 -13.66
N LEU A 72 0.23 3.22 -13.42
CA LEU A 72 1.46 4.01 -13.44
C LEU A 72 2.43 3.56 -12.33
N MET A 73 1.93 3.33 -11.12
CA MET A 73 2.78 2.87 -10.02
C MET A 73 3.27 1.44 -10.25
N TYR A 74 2.44 0.54 -10.78
CA TYR A 74 2.86 -0.80 -11.15
C TYR A 74 4.03 -0.79 -12.13
N ALA A 75 3.92 -0.07 -13.24
CA ALA A 75 4.94 0.01 -14.27
C ALA A 75 6.30 0.47 -13.72
N ARG A 76 6.28 1.38 -12.74
CA ARG A 76 7.50 1.86 -12.06
C ARG A 76 8.05 0.88 -11.04
N LEU A 77 7.20 0.05 -10.43
CA LEU A 77 7.58 -0.87 -9.36
C LEU A 77 7.88 -2.29 -9.84
N ALA A 78 7.40 -2.70 -11.01
CA ALA A 78 7.68 -4.03 -11.58
C ALA A 78 9.19 -4.30 -11.75
N PRO A 79 10.03 -3.37 -12.24
CA PRO A 79 11.48 -3.57 -12.28
C PRO A 79 12.10 -3.74 -10.89
N VAL A 80 11.61 -3.02 -9.87
CA VAL A 80 12.05 -3.13 -8.48
C VAL A 80 11.69 -4.51 -7.91
N ALA A 81 10.45 -4.94 -8.12
CA ALA A 81 9.96 -6.26 -7.70
C ALA A 81 10.77 -7.39 -8.35
N ASN A 82 11.06 -7.29 -9.65
CA ASN A 82 11.89 -8.24 -10.37
C ASN A 82 13.32 -8.28 -9.85
N ARG A 83 13.91 -7.12 -9.52
CA ARG A 83 15.21 -7.05 -8.87
C ARG A 83 15.20 -7.72 -7.49
N TRP A 84 14.15 -7.50 -6.69
CA TRP A 84 14.01 -8.17 -5.39
C TRP A 84 13.95 -9.68 -5.52
N ASN A 85 13.19 -10.18 -6.50
CA ASN A 85 13.15 -11.61 -6.77
C ASN A 85 14.52 -12.17 -7.18
N ALA A 86 15.26 -11.47 -8.05
CA ALA A 86 16.60 -11.86 -8.43
C ALA A 86 17.57 -11.90 -7.24
N LEU A 87 17.55 -10.90 -6.36
CA LEU A 87 18.37 -10.84 -5.14
C LEU A 87 18.09 -12.00 -4.18
N LEU A 88 16.83 -12.47 -4.15
CA LEU A 88 16.38 -13.59 -3.32
C LEU A 88 16.47 -14.96 -4.01
N GLY A 89 17.02 -15.04 -5.24
CA GLY A 89 17.11 -16.27 -6.00
C GLY A 89 15.76 -16.83 -6.47
N LEU A 90 14.73 -15.99 -6.57
CA LEU A 90 13.40 -16.40 -7.03
C LEU A 90 13.28 -16.29 -8.55
N ALA A 91 12.77 -17.33 -9.21
CA ALA A 91 12.59 -17.38 -10.65
C ALA A 91 11.42 -16.52 -11.16
N ALA A 92 10.43 -16.26 -10.31
CA ALA A 92 9.24 -15.49 -10.69
C ALA A 92 9.60 -14.10 -11.21
N ARG A 93 8.95 -13.70 -12.30
CA ARG A 93 9.10 -12.37 -12.92
C ARG A 93 7.73 -11.76 -13.14
N TYR A 94 7.64 -10.46 -12.89
CA TYR A 94 6.43 -9.68 -13.13
C TYR A 94 6.51 -9.03 -14.51
N PRO A 95 5.43 -9.10 -15.32
CA PRO A 95 5.35 -8.39 -16.60
C PRO A 95 5.59 -6.89 -16.44
N ALA A 96 6.04 -6.22 -17.50
CA ALA A 96 6.18 -4.75 -17.49
C ALA A 96 4.83 -4.05 -17.38
N GLU A 97 3.82 -4.59 -18.07
CA GLU A 97 2.47 -4.03 -18.13
C GLU A 97 1.58 -4.61 -17.03
N HIS A 98 0.87 -3.72 -16.30
CA HIS A 98 -0.02 -4.14 -15.21
C HIS A 98 -1.16 -5.04 -15.70
N GLU A 99 -1.69 -4.75 -16.87
CA GLU A 99 -2.78 -5.52 -17.48
C GLU A 99 -2.38 -6.98 -17.73
N ALA A 100 -1.15 -7.21 -18.20
CA ALA A 100 -0.60 -8.55 -18.36
C ALA A 100 -0.50 -9.30 -17.01
N TYR A 101 -0.08 -8.60 -15.95
CA TYR A 101 -0.03 -9.17 -14.60
C TYR A 101 -1.42 -9.47 -14.04
N LEU A 102 -2.39 -8.57 -14.22
CA LEU A 102 -3.78 -8.82 -13.84
C LEU A 102 -4.37 -10.02 -14.57
N ALA A 103 -4.06 -10.21 -15.86
CA ALA A 103 -4.45 -11.39 -16.59
C ALA A 103 -3.89 -12.69 -15.98
N GLU A 104 -2.68 -12.68 -15.43
CA GLU A 104 -2.12 -13.81 -14.67
C GLU A 104 -2.90 -14.05 -13.36
N CYS A 105 -3.21 -12.99 -12.62
CA CYS A 105 -4.03 -13.06 -11.41
C CYS A 105 -5.41 -13.65 -11.72
N HIS A 106 -6.07 -13.19 -12.79
CA HIS A 106 -7.39 -13.64 -13.19
C HIS A 106 -7.41 -15.13 -13.64
N ARG A 107 -6.35 -15.59 -14.30
CA ARG A 107 -6.19 -17.03 -14.62
C ARG A 107 -6.02 -17.88 -13.35
N ALA A 108 -5.43 -17.33 -12.30
CA ALA A 108 -5.30 -17.98 -10.99
C ALA A 108 -6.57 -17.85 -10.11
N GLY A 109 -7.68 -17.30 -10.65
CA GLY A 109 -8.94 -17.12 -9.92
C GLY A 109 -9.03 -15.81 -9.12
N GLN A 110 -7.96 -15.03 -9.02
CA GLN A 110 -7.92 -13.75 -8.31
C GLN A 110 -8.48 -12.65 -9.21
N ARG A 111 -9.78 -12.36 -9.09
CA ARG A 111 -10.52 -11.45 -9.99
C ARG A 111 -11.14 -10.26 -9.29
N ARG A 112 -11.06 -10.21 -7.95
CA ARG A 112 -11.67 -9.12 -7.17
C ARG A 112 -10.67 -7.98 -7.02
N PRO A 113 -10.98 -6.74 -7.47
CA PRO A 113 -10.07 -5.61 -7.35
C PRO A 113 -9.75 -5.31 -5.89
N THR A 114 -8.50 -4.99 -5.64
CA THR A 114 -7.93 -4.75 -4.30
C THR A 114 -7.63 -3.29 -3.96
N PRO A 115 -7.66 -2.32 -4.87
CA PRO A 115 -7.60 -0.92 -4.45
C PRO A 115 -8.73 -0.61 -3.48
N LEU A 116 -8.41 0.18 -2.44
CA LEU A 116 -9.33 0.45 -1.35
C LEU A 116 -9.20 1.89 -0.86
N LEU A 117 -10.31 2.40 -0.35
CA LEU A 117 -10.36 3.70 0.29
C LEU A 117 -10.64 3.49 1.79
N LEU A 118 -9.72 3.96 2.63
CA LEU A 118 -9.79 3.83 4.08
C LEU A 118 -10.26 5.15 4.70
N ARG A 119 -11.11 5.04 5.72
CA ARG A 119 -11.58 6.15 6.54
C ARG A 119 -11.38 5.83 8.01
N TYR A 120 -10.77 6.78 8.71
CA TYR A 120 -10.56 6.73 10.15
C TYR A 120 -11.11 8.00 10.79
N GLU A 121 -11.74 7.86 11.94
CA GLU A 121 -12.25 8.93 12.79
C GLU A 121 -11.50 8.95 14.13
N THR A 122 -11.79 9.92 14.97
CA THR A 122 -11.19 10.02 16.33
C THR A 122 -11.33 8.69 17.09
N GLY A 123 -10.20 8.18 17.56
CA GLY A 123 -10.10 6.91 18.29
C GLY A 123 -9.82 5.68 17.41
N ASP A 124 -9.92 5.81 16.08
CA ASP A 124 -9.64 4.72 15.16
C ASP A 124 -8.14 4.50 14.94
N TYR A 125 -7.78 3.29 14.55
CA TYR A 125 -6.42 2.85 14.28
C TYR A 125 -6.43 1.59 13.41
N ASN A 126 -5.30 1.24 12.78
CA ASN A 126 -5.15 -0.03 12.08
C ASN A 126 -4.02 -0.84 12.71
N CYS A 127 -4.33 -2.07 13.11
CA CYS A 127 -3.34 -2.99 13.65
C CYS A 127 -2.24 -3.30 12.64
N LEU A 128 -1.06 -3.68 13.12
CA LEU A 128 0.04 -4.09 12.26
C LEU A 128 -0.30 -5.39 11.52
N HIS A 129 -0.35 -5.33 10.19
CA HIS A 129 -0.79 -6.42 9.33
C HIS A 129 0.02 -6.51 8.03
N GLN A 130 -0.33 -7.46 7.20
CA GLN A 130 0.19 -7.72 5.85
C GLN A 130 -1.00 -7.98 4.92
N ASP A 131 -0.94 -7.45 3.69
CA ASP A 131 -2.00 -7.59 2.69
C ASP A 131 -1.70 -8.76 1.74
N LEU A 132 -2.15 -9.95 2.10
CA LEU A 132 -1.94 -11.19 1.35
C LEU A 132 -3.30 -11.72 0.87
N TYR A 133 -3.59 -11.60 -0.43
CA TYR A 133 -4.91 -11.91 -1.02
C TYR A 133 -4.83 -12.97 -2.13
N GLY A 134 -4.29 -14.13 -1.84
CA GLY A 134 -4.15 -15.24 -2.77
C GLY A 134 -2.72 -15.65 -3.03
N GLU A 135 -2.50 -16.51 -4.03
CA GLU A 135 -1.16 -17.06 -4.34
C GLU A 135 -0.30 -16.08 -5.16
N ARG A 136 -0.93 -15.30 -6.04
CA ARG A 136 -0.25 -14.29 -6.86
C ARG A 136 -0.16 -12.99 -6.07
N VAL A 137 0.99 -12.73 -5.48
CA VAL A 137 1.24 -11.53 -4.66
C VAL A 137 2.32 -10.69 -5.30
N PHE A 138 2.00 -9.43 -5.61
CA PHE A 138 3.01 -8.45 -5.98
C PHE A 138 3.68 -7.95 -4.69
N PRO A 139 5.02 -7.89 -4.59
CA PRO A 139 5.70 -7.72 -3.31
C PRO A 139 5.67 -6.29 -2.74
N LEU A 140 5.18 -5.33 -3.51
CA LEU A 140 5.11 -3.91 -3.14
C LEU A 140 3.67 -3.41 -3.21
N GLN A 141 3.36 -2.42 -2.40
CA GLN A 141 2.09 -1.68 -2.43
C GLN A 141 2.32 -0.21 -2.15
N VAL A 142 1.31 0.60 -2.38
CA VAL A 142 1.35 2.06 -2.22
C VAL A 142 0.16 2.53 -1.40
N ALA A 143 0.40 3.44 -0.47
CA ALA A 143 -0.65 4.19 0.21
C ALA A 143 -0.48 5.69 -0.06
N PHE A 144 -1.58 6.36 -0.42
CA PHE A 144 -1.63 7.81 -0.64
C PHE A 144 -2.40 8.46 0.48
N LEU A 145 -1.81 9.42 1.17
CA LEU A 145 -2.51 10.19 2.19
C LEU A 145 -3.37 11.28 1.53
N LEU A 146 -4.69 11.19 1.70
CA LEU A 146 -5.64 12.12 1.08
C LEU A 146 -6.01 13.30 1.99
N SER A 147 -5.89 13.14 3.31
CA SER A 147 -6.19 14.18 4.31
C SER A 147 -4.93 14.94 4.71
N ALA A 148 -5.06 16.20 5.10
CA ALA A 148 -3.95 17.03 5.57
C ALA A 148 -3.74 16.85 7.08
N PRO A 149 -2.55 16.39 7.52
CA PRO A 149 -2.19 16.39 8.92
C PRO A 149 -2.34 17.78 9.54
N GLU A 150 -2.67 17.82 10.82
CA GLU A 150 -2.89 19.02 11.67
C GLU A 150 -4.11 19.88 11.27
N ARG A 151 -4.60 19.77 10.01
CA ARG A 151 -5.81 20.46 9.55
C ARG A 151 -7.04 19.57 9.62
N ASP A 152 -6.96 18.36 9.05
CA ASP A 152 -8.10 17.44 8.91
C ASP A 152 -8.10 16.40 10.04
N PHE A 153 -6.93 16.07 10.58
CA PHE A 153 -6.75 15.09 11.65
C PHE A 153 -5.43 15.28 12.39
N THR A 154 -5.34 14.72 13.61
CA THR A 154 -4.07 14.58 14.36
C THR A 154 -3.86 13.13 14.82
N GLY A 155 -2.62 12.73 15.08
CA GLY A 155 -2.26 11.33 15.24
C GLY A 155 -2.29 10.59 13.91
N GLY A 156 -2.65 9.31 13.90
CA GLY A 156 -2.83 8.55 12.67
C GLY A 156 -1.57 8.41 11.81
N GLU A 157 -0.42 8.33 12.45
CA GLU A 157 0.86 8.15 11.77
C GLU A 157 0.89 6.80 11.04
N PHE A 158 1.47 6.79 9.83
CA PHE A 158 1.76 5.55 9.12
C PHE A 158 2.97 4.88 9.76
N VAL A 159 2.79 3.66 10.24
CA VAL A 159 3.80 2.90 10.98
C VAL A 159 4.19 1.65 10.20
N LEU A 160 5.48 1.42 10.09
CA LEU A 160 6.06 0.18 9.59
C LEU A 160 6.80 -0.53 10.71
N THR A 161 6.79 -1.86 10.72
CA THR A 161 7.72 -2.65 11.51
C THR A 161 8.53 -3.57 10.62
N GLU A 162 9.82 -3.69 10.93
CA GLU A 162 10.72 -4.65 10.31
C GLU A 162 11.20 -5.63 11.35
N GLN A 163 11.06 -6.91 11.06
CA GLN A 163 11.59 -7.99 11.88
C GLN A 163 12.60 -8.80 11.09
N ARG A 164 13.84 -8.81 11.56
CA ARG A 164 14.90 -9.71 11.09
C ARG A 164 14.80 -11.06 11.79
N PRO A 165 15.29 -12.15 11.19
CA PRO A 165 15.35 -13.44 11.87
C PRO A 165 16.03 -13.33 13.24
N GLN A 166 15.40 -13.91 14.27
CA GLN A 166 15.88 -13.95 15.66
C GLN A 166 16.09 -12.57 16.34
N MET A 167 15.52 -11.51 15.80
CA MET A 167 15.60 -10.17 16.38
C MET A 167 14.23 -9.61 16.72
N GLN A 168 14.20 -8.63 17.63
CA GLN A 168 12.99 -7.85 17.92
C GLN A 168 12.56 -7.01 16.73
N SER A 169 11.25 -6.73 16.66
CA SER A 169 10.68 -5.86 15.63
C SER A 169 11.13 -4.41 15.85
N ARG A 170 11.56 -3.76 14.79
CA ARG A 170 11.96 -2.36 14.80
C ARG A 170 10.87 -1.50 14.13
N PRO A 171 10.21 -0.58 14.86
CA PRO A 171 9.23 0.32 14.28
C PRO A 171 9.90 1.46 13.49
N GLU A 172 9.14 2.01 12.56
CA GLU A 172 9.45 3.24 11.83
C GLU A 172 8.15 4.02 11.59
N VAL A 173 8.14 5.28 11.95
CA VAL A 173 7.06 6.21 11.66
C VAL A 173 7.41 6.96 10.37
N VAL A 174 6.52 6.93 9.39
CA VAL A 174 6.72 7.60 8.11
C VAL A 174 5.90 8.89 8.09
N PRO A 175 6.54 10.06 8.15
CA PRO A 175 5.82 11.32 8.10
C PRO A 175 5.29 11.56 6.68
N LEU A 176 3.97 11.60 6.53
CA LEU A 176 3.29 11.88 5.26
C LEU A 176 2.57 13.22 5.34
N GLN A 177 2.53 13.94 4.23
CA GLN A 177 1.70 15.10 3.99
C GLN A 177 0.57 14.75 3.03
N GLN A 178 -0.46 15.61 2.92
CA GLN A 178 -1.52 15.43 1.94
C GLN A 178 -0.96 15.33 0.52
N GLY A 179 -1.37 14.31 -0.22
CA GLY A 179 -0.90 14.04 -1.57
C GLY A 179 0.40 13.23 -1.64
N ASP A 180 1.05 12.95 -0.53
CA ASP A 180 2.20 12.06 -0.51
C ASP A 180 1.79 10.60 -0.72
N ALA A 181 2.68 9.85 -1.36
CA ALA A 181 2.60 8.40 -1.39
C ALA A 181 3.73 7.76 -0.58
N VAL A 182 3.45 6.62 0.01
CA VAL A 182 4.46 5.71 0.58
C VAL A 182 4.41 4.38 -0.14
N VAL A 183 5.56 3.96 -0.66
CA VAL A 183 5.78 2.63 -1.27
C VAL A 183 6.47 1.74 -0.25
N PHE A 184 5.92 0.56 -0.01
CA PHE A 184 6.44 -0.37 1.00
C PHE A 184 6.17 -1.84 0.61
N ALA A 185 6.87 -2.76 1.28
CA ALA A 185 6.69 -4.19 1.02
C ALA A 185 5.37 -4.69 1.61
N VAL A 186 4.68 -5.54 0.85
CA VAL A 186 3.47 -6.23 1.32
C VAL A 186 3.79 -7.10 2.54
N HIS A 187 4.88 -7.87 2.50
CA HIS A 187 5.28 -8.73 3.63
C HIS A 187 6.79 -8.91 3.77
N HIS A 188 7.54 -9.08 2.70
CA HIS A 188 8.99 -9.31 2.75
C HIS A 188 9.75 -8.36 1.84
N ARG A 189 10.99 -8.03 2.24
CA ARG A 189 11.96 -7.38 1.37
C ARG A 189 13.34 -8.03 1.48
N PRO A 190 14.19 -7.97 0.46
CA PRO A 190 15.57 -8.43 0.55
C PRO A 190 16.43 -7.48 1.39
N VAL A 191 17.30 -8.05 2.20
CA VAL A 191 18.35 -7.32 2.92
C VAL A 191 19.68 -8.02 2.69
N ALA A 192 20.73 -7.24 2.45
CA ALA A 192 22.08 -7.77 2.32
C ALA A 192 22.59 -8.32 3.67
N GLY A 193 23.13 -9.52 3.66
CA GLY A 193 23.83 -10.17 4.76
C GLY A 193 25.24 -10.56 4.37
N MET A 194 25.96 -11.22 5.25
CA MET A 194 27.35 -11.64 4.98
C MET A 194 27.47 -12.70 3.86
N LYS A 195 26.43 -13.55 3.70
CA LYS A 195 26.40 -14.65 2.72
C LYS A 195 25.40 -14.44 1.59
N GLY A 196 25.09 -13.19 1.21
CA GLY A 196 24.07 -12.86 0.20
C GLY A 196 22.86 -12.15 0.78
N TYR A 197 21.71 -12.25 0.11
CA TYR A 197 20.48 -11.59 0.53
C TYR A 197 19.56 -12.55 1.29
N TYR A 198 18.88 -12.02 2.32
CA TYR A 198 17.85 -12.74 3.06
C TYR A 198 16.58 -11.92 3.18
N ARG A 199 15.47 -12.58 3.52
CA ARG A 199 14.18 -11.92 3.70
C ARG A 199 14.06 -11.36 5.11
N VAL A 200 13.56 -10.12 5.22
CA VAL A 200 13.07 -9.55 6.47
C VAL A 200 11.56 -9.37 6.38
N ASN A 201 10.88 -9.55 7.50
CA ASN A 201 9.44 -9.47 7.57
C ASN A 201 9.01 -8.03 7.87
N LEU A 202 8.04 -7.51 7.12
CA LEU A 202 7.45 -6.19 7.34
C LEU A 202 5.97 -6.33 7.67
N ARG A 203 5.51 -5.42 8.52
CA ARG A 203 4.10 -5.15 8.77
C ARG A 203 3.88 -3.66 8.75
N HIS A 204 2.67 -3.25 8.43
CA HIS A 204 2.29 -1.85 8.44
C HIS A 204 0.97 -1.65 9.18
N GLY A 205 0.72 -0.43 9.60
CA GLY A 205 -0.49 -0.04 10.31
C GLY A 205 -0.61 1.47 10.41
N VAL A 206 -1.63 1.91 11.12
CA VAL A 206 -1.90 3.33 11.39
C VAL A 206 -2.08 3.51 12.88
N SER A 207 -1.35 4.43 13.48
CA SER A 207 -1.50 4.77 14.90
C SER A 207 -2.89 5.39 15.16
N ARG A 208 -3.25 5.54 16.42
CA ARG A 208 -4.56 6.08 16.79
C ARG A 208 -4.75 7.52 16.27
N ILE A 209 -5.88 7.75 15.61
CA ILE A 209 -6.37 9.11 15.30
C ILE A 209 -6.76 9.78 16.62
N ARG A 210 -6.17 10.92 16.90
CA ARG A 210 -6.47 11.69 18.13
C ARG A 210 -7.66 12.61 17.93
N THR A 211 -7.70 13.30 16.80
CA THR A 211 -8.81 14.17 16.43
C THR A 211 -9.07 14.14 14.94
N GLY A 212 -10.30 14.43 14.52
CA GLY A 212 -10.66 14.65 13.12
C GLY A 212 -10.89 13.38 12.31
N GLN A 213 -10.70 13.47 10.99
CA GLN A 213 -10.96 12.39 10.04
C GLN A 213 -9.83 12.24 9.03
N ARG A 214 -9.35 11.01 8.83
CA ARG A 214 -8.23 10.67 7.96
C ARG A 214 -8.69 9.71 6.86
N HIS A 215 -8.39 10.07 5.59
CA HIS A 215 -8.60 9.22 4.43
C HIS A 215 -7.29 8.81 3.77
N THR A 216 -7.25 7.59 3.26
CA THR A 216 -6.10 7.03 2.54
C THR A 216 -6.58 6.19 1.37
N LEU A 217 -5.96 6.35 0.21
CA LEU A 217 -6.11 5.43 -0.90
C LEU A 217 -5.01 4.36 -0.80
N GLY A 218 -5.40 3.10 -0.63
CA GLY A 218 -4.50 1.95 -0.71
C GLY A 218 -4.52 1.36 -2.11
N VAL A 219 -3.34 1.14 -2.69
CA VAL A 219 -3.18 0.55 -4.02
C VAL A 219 -2.34 -0.71 -3.92
N ILE A 220 -3.03 -1.83 -4.07
CA ILE A 220 -2.47 -3.18 -4.17
C ILE A 220 -2.56 -3.60 -5.62
N PHE A 221 -1.51 -4.24 -6.14
CA PHE A 221 -1.36 -4.47 -7.59
C PHE A 221 -1.90 -5.81 -8.06
N HIS A 222 -2.05 -6.80 -7.18
CA HIS A 222 -2.74 -8.06 -7.48
C HIS A 222 -4.20 -7.98 -7.06
N ASP A 223 -5.04 -8.74 -7.75
CA ASP A 223 -6.45 -8.92 -7.35
C ASP A 223 -6.58 -10.05 -6.32
N ALA A 224 -7.71 -10.09 -5.59
CA ALA A 224 -8.03 -11.11 -4.60
C ALA A 224 -8.89 -12.25 -5.21
N LEU A 225 -8.95 -13.37 -4.48
CA LEU A 225 -9.84 -14.49 -4.74
C LEU A 225 -11.31 -14.11 -4.56
#